data_7040509d6e99b39e3af88c71beea9048
#
_entry.id   7040509d6e99b39e3af88c71beea9048
#
_cell.length_a   1.000
_cell.length_b   1.000
_cell.length_c   1.000
_cell.angle_alpha   90.00
_cell.angle_beta   90.00
_cell.angle_gamma   90.00
#
_symmetry.space_group_name_H-M   'P 1'
#
loop_
_entity.id
_entity.type
_entity.pdbx_description
1 polymer ?
#
loop_
_entity_poly.entity_id
_entity_poly.type
_entity_poly.pdbx_seq_one_letter_code
_entity_poly.pdbx_strand_id
1 'polypeptide(L)'
;MVRSIKLSTDQMRLISLFQNVTKATARDCLDDEKQNRIIFVVNEGKMGLAIGKGGSTIKSLQNILKRDVELVEYFDDPIKFLKNILNPKFVNEVKLDTKPDGSSQATIIVDHGKKGLVVGRAGCNAEKARLFAKKYYNISNVLINSPEMSQLEI
;
A
#
# COMPACT_ATOMS: atom_id res chain seq x y z
N MET A 1 -6.06 0.21 19.10
CA MET A 1 -5.91 -1.22 19.33
C MET A 1 -5.24 -1.88 18.13
N VAL A 2 -4.17 -2.59 18.35
CA VAL A 2 -3.45 -3.25 17.26
C VAL A 2 -4.21 -4.51 16.86
N ARG A 3 -4.60 -4.60 15.59
CA ARG A 3 -5.26 -5.81 15.07
C ARG A 3 -4.19 -6.87 14.83
N SER A 4 -4.43 -8.08 15.31
CA SER A 4 -3.55 -9.19 15.00
C SER A 4 -3.72 -9.58 13.53
N ILE A 5 -2.59 -9.82 12.84
CA ILE A 5 -2.58 -10.21 11.45
C ILE A 5 -2.34 -11.70 11.38
N LYS A 6 -3.26 -12.43 10.75
CA LYS A 6 -3.08 -13.86 10.51
C LYS A 6 -2.33 -14.05 9.20
N LEU A 7 -1.26 -14.84 9.26
CA LEU A 7 -0.42 -15.13 8.10
C LEU A 7 -0.51 -16.62 7.77
N SER A 8 -0.63 -16.93 6.49
CA SER A 8 -0.53 -18.31 6.01
C SER A 8 0.92 -18.80 6.10
N THR A 9 1.12 -20.11 5.97
CA THR A 9 2.46 -20.69 5.92
C THR A 9 3.28 -20.10 4.79
N ASP A 10 2.68 -19.93 3.60
CA ASP A 10 3.37 -19.37 2.45
C ASP A 10 3.76 -17.91 2.69
N GLN A 11 2.89 -17.12 3.31
CA GLN A 11 3.20 -15.74 3.67
C GLN A 11 4.35 -15.67 4.67
N MET A 12 4.36 -16.56 5.67
CA MET A 12 5.45 -16.62 6.65
C MET A 12 6.79 -16.95 6.00
N ARG A 13 6.79 -17.85 5.02
CA ARG A 13 8.01 -18.20 4.27
C ARG A 13 8.53 -17.01 3.48
N LEU A 14 7.63 -16.28 2.79
CA LEU A 14 8.00 -15.09 2.04
C LEU A 14 8.55 -13.99 2.95
N ILE A 15 7.93 -13.78 4.11
CA ILE A 15 8.38 -12.78 5.08
C ILE A 15 9.76 -13.17 5.65
N SER A 16 9.96 -14.44 5.95
CA SER A 16 11.27 -14.93 6.45
C SER A 16 12.37 -14.70 5.42
N LEU A 17 12.09 -15.02 4.15
CA LEU A 17 13.03 -14.77 3.07
C LEU A 17 13.33 -13.28 2.94
N PHE A 18 12.28 -12.46 2.98
CA PHE A 18 12.42 -11.00 2.91
C PHE A 18 13.35 -10.49 4.02
N GLN A 19 13.10 -10.90 5.26
CA GLN A 19 13.90 -10.45 6.41
C GLN A 19 15.36 -10.93 6.32
N ASN A 20 15.57 -12.13 5.83
CA ASN A 20 16.92 -12.67 5.67
C ASN A 20 17.71 -11.90 4.62
N VAL A 21 17.08 -11.53 3.52
CA VAL A 21 17.73 -10.81 2.42
C VAL A 21 17.93 -9.32 2.74
N THR A 22 16.90 -8.68 3.28
CA THR A 22 16.88 -7.22 3.46
C THR A 22 17.37 -6.77 4.83
N LYS A 23 17.28 -7.62 5.85
CA LYS A 23 17.49 -7.28 7.26
C LYS A 23 16.43 -6.33 7.81
N ALA A 24 15.44 -5.97 7.00
CA ALA A 24 14.30 -5.17 7.44
C ALA A 24 13.18 -6.08 7.92
N THR A 25 12.32 -5.55 8.79
CA THR A 25 11.16 -6.29 9.31
C THR A 25 9.94 -6.01 8.44
N ALA A 26 9.30 -7.06 7.95
CA ALA A 26 8.02 -6.97 7.26
C ALA A 26 6.93 -7.58 8.14
N ARG A 27 5.80 -6.89 8.22
CA ARG A 27 4.67 -7.39 9.02
C ARG A 27 3.66 -8.18 8.21
N ASP A 28 3.70 -8.06 6.90
CA ASP A 28 2.72 -8.70 6.03
C ASP A 28 3.26 -8.79 4.61
N CYS A 29 2.64 -9.65 3.81
CA CYS A 29 2.91 -9.68 2.38
C CYS A 29 1.63 -10.07 1.63
N LEU A 30 1.53 -9.61 0.39
CA LEU A 30 0.44 -9.93 -0.52
C LEU A 30 1.00 -10.55 -1.78
N ASP A 31 0.56 -11.75 -2.11
CA ASP A 31 0.88 -12.39 -3.38
C ASP A 31 -0.16 -11.96 -4.41
N ASP A 32 0.20 -11.00 -5.24
CA ASP A 32 -0.68 -10.45 -6.28
C ASP A 32 -0.39 -11.17 -7.61
N GLU A 33 -1.04 -12.31 -7.80
CA GLU A 33 -0.84 -13.13 -8.99
C GLU A 33 -1.29 -12.43 -10.27
N LYS A 34 -2.35 -11.63 -10.20
CA LYS A 34 -2.88 -10.91 -11.37
C LYS A 34 -1.85 -9.97 -11.98
N GLN A 35 -1.05 -9.30 -11.14
CA GLN A 35 -0.01 -8.38 -11.58
C GLN A 35 1.39 -9.00 -11.54
N ASN A 36 1.49 -10.28 -11.23
CA ASN A 36 2.75 -11.01 -11.10
C ASN A 36 3.75 -10.31 -10.18
N ARG A 37 3.27 -9.88 -9.02
CA ARG A 37 4.09 -9.17 -8.04
C ARG A 37 3.83 -9.67 -6.63
N ILE A 38 4.82 -9.49 -5.76
CA ILE A 38 4.67 -9.71 -4.33
C ILE A 38 4.85 -8.36 -3.65
N ILE A 39 3.90 -8.01 -2.79
CA ILE A 39 3.94 -6.75 -2.05
C ILE A 39 4.29 -7.07 -0.60
N PHE A 40 5.38 -6.49 -0.10
CA PHE A 40 5.75 -6.61 1.32
C PHE A 40 5.39 -5.33 2.06
N VAL A 41 4.74 -5.48 3.20
CA VAL A 41 4.42 -4.36 4.08
C VAL A 41 5.53 -4.25 5.12
N VAL A 42 6.34 -3.24 4.98
CA VAL A 42 7.55 -3.02 5.77
C VAL A 42 7.23 -2.15 6.97
N ASN A 43 7.80 -2.45 8.12
CA ASN A 43 7.61 -1.65 9.32
C ASN A 43 8.13 -0.22 9.11
N GLU A 44 7.51 0.72 9.81
CA GLU A 44 7.88 2.14 9.71
C GLU A 44 9.37 2.32 9.96
N GLY A 45 10.02 3.11 9.11
CA GLY A 45 11.44 3.43 9.22
C GLY A 45 12.39 2.40 8.66
N LYS A 46 11.89 1.30 8.08
CA LYS A 46 12.73 0.21 7.56
C LYS A 46 12.84 0.17 6.03
N MET A 47 12.20 1.11 5.33
CA MET A 47 12.22 1.12 3.86
C MET A 47 13.64 1.24 3.29
N GLY A 48 14.48 2.05 3.90
CA GLY A 48 15.87 2.23 3.45
C GLY A 48 16.64 0.93 3.43
N LEU A 49 16.51 0.11 4.47
CA LEU A 49 17.15 -1.21 4.54
C LEU A 49 16.59 -2.14 3.46
N ALA A 50 15.29 -2.13 3.26
CA ALA A 50 14.64 -3.02 2.31
C ALA A 50 15.03 -2.70 0.87
N ILE A 51 15.14 -1.43 0.53
CA ILE A 51 15.54 -1.00 -0.81
C ILE A 51 17.02 -1.25 -1.04
N GLY A 52 17.84 -0.90 -0.04
CA GLY A 52 19.28 -0.99 -0.13
C GLY A 52 19.89 0.11 -0.98
N LYS A 53 21.21 0.20 -0.95
CA LYS A 53 21.95 1.23 -1.69
C LYS A 53 21.74 1.03 -3.20
N GLY A 54 21.22 2.07 -3.86
CA GLY A 54 20.96 2.01 -5.29
C GLY A 54 19.93 0.95 -5.69
N GLY A 55 19.08 0.51 -4.75
CA GLY A 55 18.09 -0.52 -5.00
C GLY A 55 18.66 -1.93 -5.06
N SER A 56 19.88 -2.14 -4.59
CA SER A 56 20.57 -3.43 -4.71
C SER A 56 19.85 -4.56 -3.98
N THR A 57 19.34 -4.27 -2.79
CA THR A 57 18.68 -5.29 -1.97
C THR A 57 17.36 -5.74 -2.57
N ILE A 58 16.54 -4.81 -3.03
CA ILE A 58 15.25 -5.14 -3.65
C ILE A 58 15.47 -5.89 -4.97
N LYS A 59 16.50 -5.53 -5.73
CA LYS A 59 16.85 -6.26 -6.97
C LYS A 59 17.26 -7.70 -6.68
N SER A 60 18.04 -7.92 -5.62
CA SER A 60 18.42 -9.27 -5.20
C SER A 60 17.18 -10.10 -4.85
N LEU A 61 16.25 -9.50 -4.14
CA LEU A 61 15.03 -10.18 -3.76
C LEU A 61 14.16 -10.52 -4.99
N GLN A 62 14.06 -9.60 -5.96
CA GLN A 62 13.36 -9.84 -7.22
C GLN A 62 13.98 -11.01 -8.00
N ASN A 63 15.31 -11.09 -8.02
CA ASN A 63 16.02 -12.17 -8.70
C ASN A 63 15.77 -13.53 -8.03
N ILE A 64 15.73 -13.57 -6.71
CA ILE A 64 15.47 -14.81 -5.96
C ILE A 64 14.03 -15.27 -6.20
N LEU A 65 13.06 -14.36 -6.11
CA LEU A 65 11.65 -14.68 -6.24
C LEU A 65 11.19 -14.82 -7.70
N LYS A 66 11.97 -14.28 -8.65
CA LYS A 66 11.65 -14.24 -10.09
C LYS A 66 10.30 -13.58 -10.37
N ARG A 67 9.98 -12.57 -9.59
CA ARG A 67 8.75 -11.79 -9.69
C ARG A 67 9.05 -10.35 -9.30
N ASP A 68 8.20 -9.44 -9.73
CA ASP A 68 8.28 -8.06 -9.28
C ASP A 68 8.01 -8.00 -7.78
N VAL A 69 8.75 -7.17 -7.09
CA VAL A 69 8.60 -6.93 -5.65
C VAL A 69 8.28 -5.47 -5.44
N GLU A 70 7.19 -5.23 -4.72
CA GLU A 70 6.76 -3.89 -4.34
C GLU A 70 6.81 -3.78 -2.82
N LEU A 71 7.22 -2.62 -2.33
CA LEU A 71 7.33 -2.35 -0.91
C LEU A 71 6.34 -1.27 -0.52
N VAL A 72 5.65 -1.50 0.59
CA VAL A 72 4.73 -0.54 1.19
C VAL A 72 5.16 -0.32 2.63
N GLU A 73 5.28 0.91 3.05
CA GLU A 73 5.61 1.22 4.44
C GLU A 73 4.36 1.31 5.29
N TYR A 74 4.38 0.63 6.44
CA TYR A 74 3.27 0.66 7.37
C TYR A 74 3.35 1.90 8.27
N PHE A 75 2.21 2.52 8.51
CA PHE A 75 2.06 3.60 9.50
C PHE A 75 0.82 3.32 10.34
N ASP A 76 0.85 3.69 11.61
CA ASP A 76 -0.34 3.57 12.46
C ASP A 76 -1.45 4.51 12.01
N ASP A 77 -1.11 5.67 11.47
CA ASP A 77 -2.07 6.63 10.93
C ASP A 77 -2.57 6.18 9.56
N PRO A 78 -3.88 5.88 9.43
CA PRO A 78 -4.42 5.44 8.14
C PRO A 78 -4.33 6.49 7.03
N ILE A 79 -4.39 7.76 7.36
CA ILE A 79 -4.26 8.84 6.36
C ILE A 79 -2.85 8.81 5.76
N LYS A 80 -1.84 8.72 6.61
CA LYS A 80 -0.45 8.66 6.17
C LYS A 80 -0.19 7.39 5.35
N PHE A 81 -0.74 6.27 5.79
CA PHE A 81 -0.60 5.00 5.08
C PHE A 81 -1.20 5.07 3.68
N LEU A 82 -2.42 5.57 3.55
CA LEU A 82 -3.12 5.66 2.27
C LEU A 82 -2.43 6.63 1.31
N LYS A 83 -1.95 7.76 1.81
CA LYS A 83 -1.15 8.67 0.99
C LYS A 83 0.08 7.99 0.42
N ASN A 84 0.76 7.22 1.25
CA ASN A 84 2.02 6.60 0.87
C ASN A 84 1.83 5.45 -0.13
N ILE A 85 0.77 4.67 0.04
CA ILE A 85 0.51 3.51 -0.82
C ILE A 85 -0.01 3.91 -2.21
N LEU A 86 -0.65 5.07 -2.33
CA LEU A 86 -1.31 5.54 -3.55
C LEU A 86 -0.52 6.60 -4.32
N ASN A 87 0.77 6.66 -4.20
CA ASN A 87 1.62 7.65 -4.86
C ASN A 87 1.41 9.06 -4.28
N PRO A 88 2.13 9.40 -3.21
CA PRO A 88 1.94 10.64 -2.47
C PRO A 88 2.13 11.90 -3.33
N LYS A 89 2.83 11.79 -4.45
CA LYS A 89 3.05 12.91 -5.36
C LYS A 89 1.74 13.47 -5.95
N PHE A 90 0.75 12.60 -6.16
CA PHE A 90 -0.52 12.97 -6.81
C PHE A 90 -1.70 12.99 -5.85
N VAL A 91 -1.51 12.65 -4.59
CA VAL A 91 -2.58 12.64 -3.60
C VAL A 91 -2.59 13.97 -2.86
N ASN A 92 -3.68 14.73 -2.99
CA ASN A 92 -3.82 16.03 -2.35
C ASN A 92 -4.34 15.92 -0.92
N GLU A 93 -5.31 15.04 -0.71
CA GLU A 93 -5.98 14.93 0.59
C GLU A 93 -6.58 13.55 0.76
N VAL A 94 -6.59 13.07 2.00
CA VAL A 94 -7.31 11.86 2.41
C VAL A 94 -8.27 12.24 3.52
N LYS A 95 -9.56 11.95 3.31
CA LYS A 95 -10.62 12.21 4.29
C LYS A 95 -11.13 10.87 4.81
N LEU A 96 -11.32 10.79 6.13
CA LEU A 96 -11.93 9.61 6.76
C LEU A 96 -13.28 10.01 7.35
N ASP A 97 -14.31 9.26 6.99
CA ASP A 97 -15.67 9.41 7.55
C ASP A 97 -16.02 8.14 8.27
N THR A 98 -16.47 8.28 9.52
CA THR A 98 -16.92 7.14 10.32
C THR A 98 -18.42 6.97 10.15
N LYS A 99 -18.83 5.74 9.83
CA LYS A 99 -20.24 5.40 9.67
C LYS A 99 -20.86 5.00 11.02
N PRO A 100 -22.21 5.02 11.14
CA PRO A 100 -22.88 4.62 12.40
C PRO A 100 -22.55 3.21 12.87
N ASP A 101 -22.19 2.30 11.97
CA ASP A 101 -21.84 0.92 12.31
C ASP A 101 -20.40 0.78 12.82
N GLY A 102 -19.67 1.88 12.95
CA GLY A 102 -18.28 1.89 13.43
C GLY A 102 -17.25 1.71 12.35
N SER A 103 -17.62 1.36 11.12
CA SER A 103 -16.69 1.29 10.01
C SER A 103 -16.38 2.69 9.48
N SER A 104 -15.29 2.79 8.73
CA SER A 104 -14.87 4.06 8.13
C SER A 104 -14.83 3.95 6.62
N GLN A 105 -14.98 5.08 5.96
CA GLN A 105 -14.79 5.23 4.53
C GLN A 105 -13.71 6.27 4.29
N ALA A 106 -12.78 5.97 3.38
CA ALA A 106 -11.74 6.91 2.99
C ALA A 106 -12.08 7.50 1.63
N THR A 107 -11.91 8.81 1.50
CA THR A 107 -12.00 9.51 0.22
C THR A 107 -10.65 10.12 -0.08
N ILE A 108 -10.07 9.72 -1.21
CA ILE A 108 -8.76 10.15 -1.66
C ILE A 108 -8.97 11.19 -2.76
N ILE A 109 -8.51 12.41 -2.53
CA ILE A 109 -8.56 13.47 -3.53
C ILE A 109 -7.21 13.54 -4.22
N VAL A 110 -7.21 13.36 -5.53
CA VAL A 110 -5.98 13.34 -6.35
C VAL A 110 -5.96 14.53 -7.30
N ASP A 111 -4.79 14.82 -7.85
CA ASP A 111 -4.61 15.89 -8.82
C ASP A 111 -5.50 15.68 -10.04
N HIS A 112 -5.98 16.78 -10.61
CA HIS A 112 -6.76 16.75 -11.84
C HIS A 112 -6.02 15.99 -12.94
N GLY A 113 -6.73 15.05 -13.57
CA GLY A 113 -6.16 14.26 -14.66
C GLY A 113 -5.20 13.14 -14.23
N LYS A 114 -4.97 12.97 -12.92
CA LYS A 114 -4.04 11.96 -12.40
C LYS A 114 -4.71 10.73 -11.81
N LYS A 115 -6.04 10.69 -11.81
CA LYS A 115 -6.79 9.57 -11.22
C LYS A 115 -6.39 8.22 -11.82
N GLY A 116 -6.23 8.14 -13.14
CA GLY A 116 -5.82 6.91 -13.79
C GLY A 116 -4.46 6.40 -13.33
N LEU A 117 -3.50 7.30 -13.12
CA LEU A 117 -2.17 6.94 -12.62
C LEU A 117 -2.22 6.43 -11.19
N VAL A 118 -3.05 7.03 -10.34
CA VAL A 118 -3.20 6.63 -8.95
C VAL A 118 -3.92 5.29 -8.83
N VAL A 119 -5.00 5.10 -9.58
CA VAL A 119 -5.78 3.86 -9.60
C VAL A 119 -4.97 2.68 -10.13
N GLY A 120 -4.12 2.94 -11.12
CA GLY A 120 -3.24 1.94 -11.71
C GLY A 120 -3.90 1.08 -12.78
N ARG A 121 -3.07 0.26 -13.43
CA ARG A 121 -3.53 -0.65 -14.48
C ARG A 121 -4.58 -1.62 -13.93
N ALA A 122 -5.73 -1.69 -14.60
CA ALA A 122 -6.83 -2.57 -14.20
C ALA A 122 -7.28 -2.36 -12.74
N GLY A 123 -7.03 -1.15 -12.20
CA GLY A 123 -7.41 -0.83 -10.83
C GLY A 123 -6.53 -1.43 -9.75
N CYS A 124 -5.35 -1.94 -10.10
CA CYS A 124 -4.52 -2.72 -9.18
C CYS A 124 -4.07 -1.94 -7.93
N ASN A 125 -3.79 -0.65 -8.05
CA ASN A 125 -3.39 0.15 -6.91
C ASN A 125 -4.59 0.49 -6.01
N ALA A 126 -5.75 0.73 -6.61
CA ALA A 126 -6.98 0.96 -5.84
C ALA A 126 -7.39 -0.30 -5.08
N GLU A 127 -7.31 -1.48 -5.71
CA GLU A 127 -7.60 -2.75 -5.04
C GLU A 127 -6.64 -3.02 -3.89
N LYS A 128 -5.35 -2.77 -4.10
CA LYS A 128 -4.33 -2.89 -3.06
C LYS A 128 -4.66 -1.99 -1.86
N ALA A 129 -4.99 -0.73 -2.12
CA ALA A 129 -5.34 0.21 -1.06
C ALA A 129 -6.58 -0.23 -0.29
N ARG A 130 -7.60 -0.71 -0.99
CA ARG A 130 -8.84 -1.19 -0.36
C ARG A 130 -8.58 -2.39 0.54
N LEU A 131 -7.78 -3.33 0.07
CA LEU A 131 -7.47 -4.54 0.82
C LEU A 131 -6.74 -4.22 2.12
N PHE A 132 -5.68 -3.42 2.05
CA PHE A 132 -4.91 -3.07 3.24
C PHE A 132 -5.66 -2.13 4.17
N ALA A 133 -6.45 -1.20 3.63
CA ALA A 133 -7.27 -0.31 4.44
C ALA A 133 -8.28 -1.10 5.29
N LYS A 134 -8.92 -2.09 4.69
CA LYS A 134 -9.85 -2.96 5.41
C LYS A 134 -9.13 -3.82 6.44
N LYS A 135 -7.99 -4.39 6.06
CA LYS A 135 -7.24 -5.32 6.91
C LYS A 135 -6.66 -4.64 8.15
N TYR A 136 -6.11 -3.43 8.00
CA TYR A 136 -5.38 -2.78 9.10
C TYR A 136 -6.20 -1.75 9.87
N TYR A 137 -7.16 -1.09 9.23
CA TYR A 137 -7.80 0.09 9.81
C TYR A 137 -9.31 -0.01 9.89
N ASN A 138 -9.90 -1.13 9.50
CA ASN A 138 -11.36 -1.29 9.43
C ASN A 138 -12.02 -0.24 8.54
N ILE A 139 -11.35 0.13 7.46
CA ILE A 139 -11.90 1.03 6.44
C ILE A 139 -12.62 0.18 5.41
N SER A 140 -13.95 0.30 5.35
CA SER A 140 -14.78 -0.56 4.52
C SER A 140 -14.75 -0.20 3.04
N ASN A 141 -14.41 1.04 2.70
CA ASN A 141 -14.38 1.49 1.33
C ASN A 141 -13.35 2.60 1.13
N VAL A 142 -12.74 2.63 -0.06
CA VAL A 142 -11.79 3.67 -0.47
C VAL A 142 -12.26 4.20 -1.81
N LEU A 143 -12.61 5.49 -1.83
CA LEU A 143 -13.02 6.19 -3.05
C LEU A 143 -11.88 7.09 -3.50
N ILE A 144 -11.59 7.07 -4.80
CA ILE A 144 -10.55 7.91 -5.38
C ILE A 144 -11.24 8.89 -6.34
N ASN A 145 -11.15 10.18 -6.03
CA ASN A 145 -11.79 11.24 -6.78
C ASN A 145 -10.75 12.23 -7.31
N SER A 146 -10.95 12.63 -8.57
CA SER A 146 -10.18 13.69 -9.21
C SER A 146 -11.15 14.82 -9.54
N PRO A 147 -10.96 16.04 -9.02
CA PRO A 147 -11.84 17.15 -9.35
C PRO A 147 -11.77 17.47 -10.84
N GLU A 148 -12.90 17.85 -11.42
CA GLU A 148 -12.93 18.36 -12.77
C GLU A 148 -12.44 19.80 -12.80
N MET A 149 -11.94 20.26 -13.97
CA MET A 149 -11.42 21.64 -14.11
C MET A 149 -12.46 22.67 -13.71
N SER A 150 -13.71 22.46 -14.06
CA SER A 150 -14.81 23.37 -13.70
C SER A 150 -15.01 23.53 -12.20
N GLN A 151 -14.60 22.54 -11.41
CA GLN A 151 -14.70 22.56 -9.96
C GLN A 151 -13.54 23.31 -9.30
N LEU A 152 -12.49 23.59 -10.06
CA LEU A 152 -11.30 24.27 -9.57
C LEU A 152 -11.40 25.79 -9.77
N GLU A 153 -12.32 26.24 -10.59
CA GLU A 153 -12.59 27.66 -10.86
C GLU A 153 -13.65 28.17 -9.90
N ILE A 154 -13.23 28.70 -8.79
CA ILE A 154 -14.17 29.24 -7.81
C ILE A 154 -13.81 30.68 -7.51
#